data_7b84c5f04b558bba5c64a2ed3a92b8ee
#
_entry.id   7b84c5f04b558bba5c64a2ed3a92b8ee
#
_cell.length_a   1.000
_cell.length_b   1.000
_cell.length_c   1.000
_cell.angle_alpha   90.00
_cell.angle_beta   90.00
_cell.angle_gamma   90.00
#
_symmetry.space_group_name_H-M   'P 1'
#
loop_
_entity.id
_entity.type
_entity.pdbx_description
1 polymer ?
#
loop_
_entity_poly.entity_id
_entity_poly.type
_entity_poly.pdbx_seq_one_letter_code
_entity_poly.pdbx_strand_id
1 'polypeptide(L)'
;MTSFPTRLIKKLEERLEAGNLRKLAVRDQGIDFYSNDYLGLSSYETTAQTSVYSFSPGSSRLIAGTTNEHLSFERQFAKQYAHEAALLFNSGYSANCGLFSAIGLKDTVFVYDEFIHASIKDGLRLSFSKSFSFKHNDLADAERLLKKFKGQHVFIVVESLYSMHGDFAPLKEIARLAQEYGVDWIVDEAHTGGLFGKGGYCEYLSIESLPIARIVTFGKAYGSSGACVLSSQLVIDYLINFSRPFIYTTALSLNHVKELEEKVIHSDLSQRQQQLQENISYFRAQFKQKGMISAPTSPIQTLHIGDALAAKLSEQECEKNGIHIKAILAPTVPKGAESLRISIHSFNTRKEIDQLLQFL
;
A
#
# COMPACT_ATOMS: atom_id res chain seq x y z
N MET A 1 -33.59 -19.60 15.98
CA MET A 1 -32.98 -18.51 15.24
C MET A 1 -32.14 -17.70 16.23
N THR A 2 -30.84 -17.68 16.07
CA THR A 2 -29.97 -16.83 16.89
C THR A 2 -30.25 -15.36 16.52
N SER A 3 -30.80 -14.61 17.48
CA SER A 3 -31.05 -13.17 17.26
C SER A 3 -29.72 -12.45 17.18
N PHE A 4 -29.34 -12.03 15.99
CA PHE A 4 -28.18 -11.14 15.78
C PHE A 4 -28.43 -9.83 16.56
N PRO A 5 -27.44 -9.30 17.32
CA PRO A 5 -27.70 -8.14 18.17
C PRO A 5 -28.25 -6.95 17.39
N THR A 6 -29.36 -6.38 17.81
CA THR A 6 -30.08 -5.28 17.13
C THR A 6 -29.17 -4.10 16.80
N ARG A 7 -28.19 -3.78 17.67
CA ARG A 7 -27.21 -2.72 17.42
C ARG A 7 -26.32 -2.94 16.18
N LEU A 8 -26.07 -4.21 15.80
CA LEU A 8 -25.27 -4.54 14.63
C LEU A 8 -26.12 -4.45 13.36
N ILE A 9 -27.41 -4.85 13.45
CA ILE A 9 -28.38 -4.67 12.36
C ILE A 9 -28.51 -3.17 12.06
N LYS A 10 -28.71 -2.34 13.07
CA LYS A 10 -28.81 -0.89 12.92
C LYS A 10 -27.58 -0.29 12.19
N LYS A 11 -26.36 -0.74 12.50
CA LYS A 11 -25.15 -0.29 11.78
C LYS A 11 -25.13 -0.66 10.30
N LEU A 12 -25.73 -1.78 9.90
CA LEU A 12 -25.87 -2.14 8.49
C LEU A 12 -26.94 -1.30 7.81
N GLU A 13 -28.05 -1.03 8.50
CA GLU A 13 -29.13 -0.15 8.02
C GLU A 13 -28.63 1.27 7.81
N GLU A 14 -27.89 1.84 8.79
CA GLU A 14 -27.23 3.16 8.67
C GLU A 14 -26.31 3.24 7.43
N ARG A 15 -25.57 2.17 7.13
CA ARG A 15 -24.75 2.10 5.91
C ARG A 15 -25.58 2.03 4.63
N LEU A 16 -26.70 1.29 4.68
CA LEU A 16 -27.62 1.17 3.56
C LEU A 16 -28.27 2.52 3.24
N GLU A 17 -28.77 3.21 4.27
CA GLU A 17 -29.37 4.54 4.17
C GLU A 17 -28.37 5.59 3.66
N ALA A 18 -27.13 5.52 4.18
CA ALA A 18 -26.04 6.38 3.70
C ALA A 18 -25.52 5.99 2.31
N GLY A 19 -26.07 4.94 1.69
CA GLY A 19 -25.66 4.47 0.37
C GLY A 19 -24.23 3.94 0.29
N ASN A 20 -23.59 3.61 1.41
CA ASN A 20 -22.19 3.13 1.47
C ASN A 20 -22.08 1.68 1.99
N LEU A 21 -23.16 0.90 1.92
CA LEU A 21 -23.13 -0.52 2.23
C LEU A 21 -22.24 -1.25 1.22
N ARG A 22 -21.20 -1.92 1.72
CA ARG A 22 -20.25 -2.67 0.90
C ARG A 22 -20.84 -4.02 0.51
N LYS A 23 -20.67 -4.41 -0.75
CA LYS A 23 -21.05 -5.73 -1.28
C LYS A 23 -19.88 -6.30 -2.07
N LEU A 24 -19.73 -7.63 -2.02
CA LEU A 24 -18.80 -8.31 -2.91
C LEU A 24 -19.39 -8.34 -4.32
N ALA A 25 -18.59 -8.04 -5.32
CA ALA A 25 -18.97 -8.12 -6.72
C ALA A 25 -17.81 -8.71 -7.53
N VAL A 26 -18.15 -9.59 -8.47
CA VAL A 26 -17.21 -10.09 -9.47
C VAL A 26 -17.16 -9.08 -10.62
N ARG A 27 -15.96 -8.70 -11.02
CA ARG A 27 -15.69 -7.81 -12.16
C ARG A 27 -14.61 -8.45 -13.01
N ASP A 28 -15.01 -9.40 -13.83
CA ASP A 28 -14.17 -10.21 -14.71
C ASP A 28 -14.15 -9.71 -16.17
N GLN A 29 -15.00 -8.74 -16.49
CA GLN A 29 -15.11 -8.14 -17.81
C GLN A 29 -15.12 -6.61 -17.72
N GLY A 30 -14.56 -5.96 -18.73
CA GLY A 30 -14.51 -4.50 -18.80
C GLY A 30 -13.09 -3.94 -18.71
N ILE A 31 -12.99 -2.62 -18.90
CA ILE A 31 -11.71 -1.90 -18.87
C ILE A 31 -11.38 -1.55 -17.41
N ASP A 32 -10.24 -2.01 -16.95
CA ASP A 32 -9.78 -1.81 -15.57
C ASP A 32 -9.09 -0.44 -15.41
N PHE A 33 -9.71 0.41 -14.62
CA PHE A 33 -9.15 1.64 -14.08
C PHE A 33 -9.35 1.73 -12.57
N TYR A 34 -9.51 0.59 -11.88
CA TYR A 34 -9.78 0.58 -10.44
C TYR A 34 -8.87 -0.33 -9.60
N SER A 35 -8.27 -1.36 -10.19
CA SER A 35 -7.35 -2.25 -9.48
C SER A 35 -6.05 -1.53 -9.12
N ASN A 36 -5.17 -2.21 -8.39
CA ASN A 36 -3.82 -1.74 -8.08
C ASN A 36 -2.75 -2.51 -8.85
N ASP A 37 -3.11 -3.28 -9.86
CA ASP A 37 -2.17 -4.01 -10.72
C ASP A 37 -1.50 -3.08 -11.74
N TYR A 38 -0.82 -2.06 -11.26
CA TYR A 38 -0.27 -0.95 -12.06
C TYR A 38 0.58 -1.40 -13.24
N LEU A 39 1.29 -2.51 -13.12
CA LEU A 39 2.18 -3.05 -14.14
C LEU A 39 1.60 -4.24 -14.93
N GLY A 40 0.37 -4.70 -14.61
CA GLY A 40 -0.29 -5.81 -15.27
C GLY A 40 0.39 -7.16 -15.04
N LEU A 41 0.99 -7.35 -13.86
CA LEU A 41 1.68 -8.59 -13.52
C LEU A 41 0.76 -9.66 -12.93
N SER A 42 -0.49 -9.34 -12.60
CA SER A 42 -1.45 -10.34 -12.11
C SER A 42 -1.78 -11.40 -13.16
N SER A 43 -1.79 -11.02 -14.44
CA SER A 43 -1.99 -11.91 -15.58
C SER A 43 -0.69 -12.44 -16.22
N TYR A 44 0.47 -12.13 -15.63
CA TYR A 44 1.76 -12.62 -16.13
C TYR A 44 1.89 -14.11 -15.86
N GLU A 45 2.01 -14.89 -16.92
CA GLU A 45 2.28 -16.34 -16.81
C GLU A 45 3.70 -16.55 -16.30
N THR A 46 3.83 -17.15 -15.14
CA THR A 46 5.13 -17.54 -14.59
C THR A 46 5.58 -18.85 -15.23
N THR A 47 6.86 -18.92 -15.57
CA THR A 47 7.49 -20.16 -16.07
C THR A 47 7.81 -21.13 -14.93
N ALA A 48 7.61 -20.69 -13.68
CA ALA A 48 7.78 -21.53 -12.51
C ALA A 48 6.91 -22.79 -12.69
N GLN A 49 7.55 -23.93 -13.02
CA GLN A 49 6.86 -25.21 -13.08
C GLN A 49 6.15 -25.42 -11.74
N THR A 50 4.83 -25.26 -11.76
CA THR A 50 4.00 -25.67 -10.64
C THR A 50 4.19 -27.18 -10.53
N SER A 51 5.04 -27.62 -9.60
CA SER A 51 5.09 -29.04 -9.26
C SER A 51 3.66 -29.45 -8.93
N VAL A 52 3.23 -30.60 -9.41
CA VAL A 52 1.87 -31.15 -9.25
C VAL A 52 1.43 -31.22 -7.77
N TYR A 53 2.34 -30.98 -6.86
CA TYR A 53 2.12 -30.90 -5.42
C TYR A 53 2.20 -29.45 -4.95
N SER A 54 1.03 -28.84 -4.72
CA SER A 54 0.89 -27.62 -3.95
C SER A 54 1.39 -27.89 -2.53
N PHE A 55 2.66 -27.61 -2.26
CA PHE A 55 3.20 -27.74 -0.91
C PHE A 55 2.71 -26.54 -0.07
N SER A 56 1.58 -26.73 0.62
CA SER A 56 1.29 -25.88 1.78
C SER A 56 2.34 -26.21 2.84
N PRO A 57 2.98 -25.19 3.46
CA PRO A 57 3.97 -25.45 4.52
C PRO A 57 3.37 -26.16 5.74
N GLY A 58 2.02 -26.21 5.85
CA GLY A 58 1.28 -26.86 6.93
C GLY A 58 1.54 -26.27 8.32
N SER A 59 2.33 -25.19 8.42
CA SER A 59 2.80 -24.61 9.67
C SER A 59 3.25 -23.15 9.52
N SER A 60 3.45 -22.49 10.67
CA SER A 60 4.07 -21.15 10.69
C SER A 60 5.57 -21.23 10.38
N ARG A 61 6.16 -20.07 10.04
CA ARG A 61 7.59 -19.93 9.71
C ARG A 61 8.50 -20.48 10.82
N LEU A 62 8.16 -20.29 12.09
CA LEU A 62 8.98 -20.69 13.24
C LEU A 62 8.86 -22.17 13.60
N ILE A 63 7.91 -22.92 13.06
CA ILE A 63 7.77 -24.36 13.34
C ILE A 63 8.36 -25.16 12.17
N ALA A 64 7.63 -25.29 11.07
CA ALA A 64 8.07 -26.09 9.92
C ALA A 64 7.85 -25.38 8.58
N GLY A 65 7.36 -24.15 8.59
CA GLY A 65 6.96 -23.42 7.39
C GLY A 65 8.10 -22.65 6.70
N THR A 66 9.32 -22.62 7.27
CA THR A 66 10.48 -21.98 6.62
C THR A 66 11.17 -22.94 5.69
N THR A 67 11.37 -22.52 4.44
CA THR A 67 12.15 -23.24 3.42
C THR A 67 13.36 -22.41 2.96
N ASN A 68 14.29 -23.05 2.24
CA ASN A 68 15.43 -22.34 1.67
C ASN A 68 15.01 -21.24 0.68
N GLU A 69 13.90 -21.42 -0.02
CA GLU A 69 13.35 -20.45 -0.96
C GLU A 69 12.86 -19.19 -0.24
N HIS A 70 12.19 -19.33 0.91
CA HIS A 70 11.82 -18.18 1.74
C HIS A 70 13.07 -17.36 2.12
N LEU A 71 14.10 -18.02 2.64
CA LEU A 71 15.33 -17.35 3.06
C LEU A 71 16.11 -16.77 1.86
N SER A 72 16.07 -17.44 0.71
CA SER A 72 16.69 -16.96 -0.53
C SER A 72 16.00 -15.69 -1.03
N PHE A 73 14.67 -15.72 -1.13
CA PHE A 73 13.87 -14.57 -1.55
C PHE A 73 14.10 -13.37 -0.64
N GLU A 74 14.03 -13.56 0.69
CA GLU A 74 14.25 -12.50 1.67
C GLU A 74 15.64 -11.85 1.51
N ARG A 75 16.71 -12.65 1.34
CA ARG A 75 18.07 -12.11 1.12
C ARG A 75 18.20 -11.35 -0.21
N GLN A 76 17.63 -11.88 -1.30
CA GLN A 76 17.67 -11.23 -2.61
C GLN A 76 16.89 -9.92 -2.60
N PHE A 77 15.72 -9.91 -1.97
CA PHE A 77 14.88 -8.73 -1.87
C PHE A 77 15.50 -7.64 -0.98
N ALA A 78 16.11 -8.02 0.15
CA ALA A 78 16.87 -7.10 0.98
C ALA A 78 18.01 -6.42 0.20
N LYS A 79 18.79 -7.23 -0.54
CA LYS A 79 19.87 -6.71 -1.40
C LYS A 79 19.35 -5.76 -2.48
N GLN A 80 18.22 -6.08 -3.12
CA GLN A 80 17.62 -5.25 -4.17
C GLN A 80 17.21 -3.86 -3.63
N TYR A 81 16.80 -3.78 -2.38
CA TYR A 81 16.36 -2.55 -1.72
C TYR A 81 17.45 -1.90 -0.85
N ALA A 82 18.70 -2.35 -0.95
CA ALA A 82 19.84 -1.85 -0.17
C ALA A 82 19.64 -1.88 1.36
N HIS A 83 18.96 -2.94 1.87
CA HIS A 83 18.81 -3.22 3.30
C HIS A 83 19.61 -4.47 3.71
N GLU A 84 19.92 -4.60 5.00
CA GLU A 84 20.64 -5.76 5.55
C GLU A 84 19.77 -7.02 5.47
N ALA A 85 18.48 -6.90 5.79
CA ALA A 85 17.57 -8.03 5.89
C ALA A 85 16.14 -7.68 5.47
N ALA A 86 15.37 -8.70 5.15
CA ALA A 86 13.94 -8.61 4.86
C ALA A 86 13.21 -9.76 5.57
N LEU A 87 11.93 -9.53 5.91
CA LEU A 87 11.06 -10.53 6.50
C LEU A 87 9.75 -10.60 5.72
N LEU A 88 9.43 -11.78 5.18
CA LEU A 88 8.26 -12.02 4.34
C LEU A 88 7.01 -12.31 5.19
N PHE A 89 5.96 -11.53 4.96
CA PHE A 89 4.63 -11.64 5.54
C PHE A 89 3.59 -12.03 4.50
N ASN A 90 2.44 -12.56 4.94
CA ASN A 90 1.37 -13.00 4.04
C ASN A 90 0.62 -11.85 3.36
N SER A 91 0.71 -10.63 3.87
CA SER A 91 0.09 -9.43 3.29
C SER A 91 0.71 -8.15 3.84
N GLY A 92 0.53 -7.02 3.13
CA GLY A 92 0.91 -5.70 3.63
C GLY A 92 0.19 -5.33 4.93
N TYR A 93 -1.07 -5.79 5.08
CA TYR A 93 -1.82 -5.57 6.31
C TYR A 93 -1.13 -6.25 7.51
N SER A 94 -0.77 -7.54 7.37
CA SER A 94 -0.09 -8.28 8.45
C SER A 94 1.32 -7.77 8.71
N ALA A 95 2.04 -7.31 7.68
CA ALA A 95 3.36 -6.70 7.83
C ALA A 95 3.30 -5.41 8.66
N ASN A 96 2.37 -4.50 8.32
CA ASN A 96 2.15 -3.27 9.08
C ASN A 96 1.72 -3.56 10.52
N CYS A 97 0.67 -4.35 10.73
CA CYS A 97 0.24 -4.73 12.08
C CYS A 97 1.38 -5.38 12.87
N GLY A 98 2.16 -6.24 12.21
CA GLY A 98 3.28 -6.97 12.83
C GLY A 98 4.43 -6.07 13.24
N LEU A 99 4.84 -5.14 12.37
CA LEU A 99 5.90 -4.17 12.64
C LEU A 99 5.49 -3.24 13.79
N PHE A 100 4.42 -2.47 13.62
CA PHE A 100 4.06 -1.41 14.55
C PHE A 100 3.63 -1.93 15.93
N SER A 101 2.96 -3.09 16.00
CA SER A 101 2.61 -3.69 17.29
C SER A 101 3.83 -4.26 18.03
N ALA A 102 4.87 -4.72 17.31
CA ALA A 102 6.06 -5.29 17.93
C ALA A 102 7.02 -4.21 18.45
N ILE A 103 7.31 -3.16 17.64
CA ILE A 103 8.28 -2.11 18.02
C ILE A 103 7.69 -1.01 18.92
N GLY A 104 6.36 -0.95 19.02
CA GLY A 104 5.65 0.07 19.81
C GLY A 104 5.62 -0.26 21.30
N LEU A 105 6.71 0.06 22.04
CA LEU A 105 6.84 -0.13 23.48
C LEU A 105 6.22 1.05 24.25
N LYS A 106 6.14 0.95 25.60
CA LYS A 106 5.52 1.98 26.46
C LYS A 106 6.21 3.35 26.40
N ASP A 107 7.49 3.38 26.12
CA ASP A 107 8.34 4.55 26.00
C ASP A 107 8.48 5.05 24.54
N THR A 108 7.88 4.35 23.60
CA THR A 108 7.86 4.73 22.17
C THR A 108 6.75 5.73 21.88
N VAL A 109 7.03 6.70 21.01
CA VAL A 109 6.06 7.64 20.45
C VAL A 109 6.07 7.51 18.93
N PHE A 110 4.91 7.31 18.34
CA PHE A 110 4.75 7.42 16.88
C PHE A 110 4.14 8.78 16.51
N VAL A 111 4.80 9.49 15.62
CA VAL A 111 4.32 10.72 14.97
C VAL A 111 4.02 10.36 13.52
N TYR A 112 2.75 10.34 13.12
CA TYR A 112 2.33 9.76 11.85
C TYR A 112 1.43 10.70 11.05
N ASP A 113 1.49 10.63 9.72
CA ASP A 113 0.59 11.33 8.82
C ASP A 113 -0.86 10.85 9.02
N GLU A 114 -1.82 11.76 9.12
CA GLU A 114 -3.22 11.42 9.40
C GLU A 114 -3.87 10.50 8.36
N PHE A 115 -3.31 10.42 7.14
CA PHE A 115 -3.81 9.60 6.02
C PHE A 115 -3.13 8.25 5.86
N ILE A 116 -2.24 7.85 6.78
CA ILE A 116 -1.66 6.50 6.75
C ILE A 116 -2.73 5.41 6.72
N HIS A 117 -2.38 4.28 6.11
CA HIS A 117 -3.28 3.15 5.92
C HIS A 117 -3.83 2.59 7.24
N ALA A 118 -5.05 2.04 7.16
CA ALA A 118 -5.74 1.45 8.31
C ALA A 118 -4.91 0.38 9.02
N SER A 119 -4.12 -0.42 8.31
CA SER A 119 -3.24 -1.45 8.89
C SER A 119 -2.16 -0.89 9.80
N ILE A 120 -1.61 0.29 9.46
CA ILE A 120 -0.65 1.00 10.33
C ILE A 120 -1.39 1.46 11.60
N LYS A 121 -2.55 2.12 11.44
CA LYS A 121 -3.37 2.56 12.58
C LYS A 121 -3.78 1.41 13.50
N ASP A 122 -4.07 0.24 12.93
CA ASP A 122 -4.40 -0.94 13.72
C ASP A 122 -3.17 -1.52 14.42
N GLY A 123 -2.00 -1.54 13.77
CA GLY A 123 -0.73 -1.90 14.40
C GLY A 123 -0.39 -0.98 15.58
N LEU A 124 -0.58 0.34 15.41
CA LEU A 124 -0.42 1.31 16.49
C LEU A 124 -1.37 1.08 17.67
N ARG A 125 -2.65 0.75 17.39
CA ARG A 125 -3.65 0.42 18.44
C ARG A 125 -3.32 -0.86 19.20
N LEU A 126 -2.69 -1.83 18.54
CA LEU A 126 -2.25 -3.09 19.15
C LEU A 126 -0.93 -2.95 19.93
N SER A 127 -0.23 -1.85 19.77
CA SER A 127 1.01 -1.55 20.49
C SER A 127 0.76 -0.98 21.89
N PHE A 128 1.82 -0.88 22.69
CA PHE A 128 1.78 -0.18 23.98
C PHE A 128 2.24 1.28 23.90
N SER A 129 2.56 1.77 22.70
CA SER A 129 3.09 3.09 22.44
C SER A 129 2.04 4.19 22.51
N LYS A 130 2.50 5.42 22.58
CA LYS A 130 1.69 6.61 22.30
C LYS A 130 1.79 6.94 20.80
N SER A 131 0.69 7.39 20.20
CA SER A 131 0.67 7.76 18.80
C SER A 131 -0.07 9.06 18.58
N PHE A 132 0.47 9.95 17.72
CA PHE A 132 -0.06 11.28 17.42
C PHE A 132 0.01 11.53 15.92
N SER A 133 -1.12 11.93 15.35
CA SER A 133 -1.16 12.29 13.94
C SER A 133 -0.74 13.75 13.74
N PHE A 134 -0.03 14.01 12.67
CA PHE A 134 0.13 15.34 12.08
C PHE A 134 -0.75 15.47 10.83
N LYS A 135 -1.05 16.70 10.45
CA LYS A 135 -1.85 17.00 9.27
C LYS A 135 -1.15 16.50 8.01
N HIS A 136 -1.92 16.00 7.08
CA HIS A 136 -1.42 15.38 5.87
C HIS A 136 -0.37 16.24 5.15
N ASN A 137 0.82 15.66 4.96
CA ASN A 137 2.00 16.27 4.32
C ASN A 137 2.45 17.62 4.95
N ASP A 138 1.99 17.96 6.16
CA ASP A 138 2.36 19.19 6.87
C ASP A 138 3.60 18.98 7.73
N LEU A 139 4.76 19.34 7.18
CA LEU A 139 6.06 19.22 7.85
C LEU A 139 6.16 20.12 9.10
N ALA A 140 5.48 21.28 9.11
CA ALA A 140 5.50 22.16 10.26
C ALA A 140 4.72 21.55 11.44
N ASP A 141 3.60 20.89 11.16
CA ASP A 141 2.85 20.17 12.20
C ASP A 141 3.59 18.93 12.69
N ALA A 142 4.26 18.18 11.79
CA ALA A 142 5.16 17.09 12.16
C ALA A 142 6.28 17.59 13.08
N GLU A 143 6.98 18.66 12.71
CA GLU A 143 8.05 19.28 13.50
C GLU A 143 7.57 19.74 14.88
N ARG A 144 6.37 20.33 14.96
CA ARG A 144 5.74 20.72 16.22
C ARG A 144 5.60 19.53 17.18
N LEU A 145 5.22 18.36 16.66
CA LEU A 145 5.12 17.15 17.46
C LEU A 145 6.51 16.62 17.87
N LEU A 146 7.50 16.66 16.98
CA LEU A 146 8.87 16.26 17.31
C LEU A 146 9.47 17.13 18.43
N LYS A 147 9.25 18.45 18.38
CA LYS A 147 9.63 19.38 19.45
C LYS A 147 8.97 19.02 20.79
N LYS A 148 7.68 18.66 20.75
CA LYS A 148 6.91 18.26 21.95
C LYS A 148 7.47 16.99 22.60
N PHE A 149 7.97 16.04 21.81
CA PHE A 149 8.45 14.73 22.29
C PHE A 149 9.98 14.62 22.29
N LYS A 150 10.69 15.75 22.25
CA LYS A 150 12.16 15.79 22.30
C LYS A 150 12.71 14.99 23.49
N GLY A 151 13.68 14.12 23.21
CA GLY A 151 14.31 13.27 24.23
C GLY A 151 13.55 11.94 24.50
N GLN A 152 12.43 11.69 23.81
CA GLN A 152 11.77 10.38 23.81
C GLN A 152 12.18 9.58 22.56
N HIS A 153 11.94 8.26 22.56
CA HIS A 153 12.13 7.44 21.39
C HIS A 153 10.96 7.65 20.41
N VAL A 154 11.20 8.37 19.32
CA VAL A 154 10.16 8.78 18.37
C VAL A 154 10.38 8.13 17.01
N PHE A 155 9.31 7.64 16.40
CA PHE A 155 9.27 7.25 14.98
C PHE A 155 8.36 8.20 14.21
N ILE A 156 8.84 8.72 13.07
CA ILE A 156 7.98 9.37 12.06
C ILE A 156 7.46 8.29 11.11
N VAL A 157 6.15 8.29 10.82
CA VAL A 157 5.52 7.27 9.97
C VAL A 157 4.74 7.92 8.84
N VAL A 158 5.07 7.55 7.59
CA VAL A 158 4.43 8.05 6.37
C VAL A 158 4.21 6.93 5.36
N GLU A 159 3.32 7.15 4.38
CA GLU A 159 3.29 6.38 3.13
C GLU A 159 4.09 7.13 2.05
N SER A 160 4.71 6.43 1.14
CA SER A 160 5.40 7.05 0.01
C SER A 160 4.44 7.66 -1.00
N LEU A 161 3.30 7.00 -1.23
CA LEU A 161 2.20 7.41 -2.10
C LEU A 161 0.88 7.04 -1.41
N TYR A 162 0.02 8.02 -1.19
CA TYR A 162 -1.25 7.85 -0.49
C TYR A 162 -2.35 7.32 -1.39
N SER A 163 -2.97 6.22 -0.96
CA SER A 163 -3.87 5.40 -1.76
C SER A 163 -5.15 6.08 -2.24
N MET A 164 -5.66 7.06 -1.48
CA MET A 164 -6.93 7.73 -1.78
C MET A 164 -6.74 9.06 -2.53
N HIS A 165 -5.64 9.75 -2.27
CA HIS A 165 -5.37 11.07 -2.85
C HIS A 165 -4.44 11.00 -4.06
N GLY A 166 -3.61 9.95 -4.16
CA GLY A 166 -2.66 9.80 -5.25
C GLY A 166 -1.52 10.82 -5.21
N ASP A 167 -1.23 11.36 -4.05
CA ASP A 167 -0.14 12.29 -3.81
C ASP A 167 1.02 11.62 -3.06
N PHE A 168 2.22 12.16 -3.22
CA PHE A 168 3.44 11.64 -2.60
C PHE A 168 3.76 12.37 -1.31
N ALA A 169 4.29 11.62 -0.34
CA ALA A 169 4.91 12.24 0.83
C ALA A 169 6.21 12.96 0.43
N PRO A 170 6.55 14.05 1.10
CA PRO A 170 7.84 14.76 0.92
C PRO A 170 8.97 14.00 1.63
N LEU A 171 9.34 12.79 1.10
CA LEU A 171 10.23 11.86 1.80
C LEU A 171 11.63 12.41 2.05
N LYS A 172 12.17 13.28 1.16
CA LYS A 172 13.48 13.93 1.38
C LYS A 172 13.45 14.85 2.59
N GLU A 173 12.38 15.61 2.71
CA GLU A 173 12.16 16.53 3.83
C GLU A 173 11.89 15.77 5.14
N ILE A 174 11.14 14.65 5.08
CA ILE A 174 10.91 13.76 6.23
C ILE A 174 12.25 13.16 6.69
N ALA A 175 13.08 12.64 5.78
CA ALA A 175 14.39 12.09 6.12
C ALA A 175 15.30 13.14 6.78
N ARG A 176 15.31 14.38 6.22
CA ARG A 176 16.05 15.51 6.81
C ARG A 176 15.53 15.87 8.19
N LEU A 177 14.21 15.93 8.36
CA LEU A 177 13.57 16.23 9.64
C LEU A 177 13.91 15.15 10.68
N ALA A 178 13.87 13.87 10.30
CA ALA A 178 14.25 12.76 11.18
C ALA A 178 15.71 12.89 11.63
N GLN A 179 16.62 13.21 10.70
CA GLN A 179 18.05 13.41 11.00
C GLN A 179 18.28 14.61 11.93
N GLU A 180 17.60 15.74 11.67
CA GLU A 180 17.73 16.98 12.46
C GLU A 180 17.29 16.77 13.92
N TYR A 181 16.23 15.99 14.13
CA TYR A 181 15.70 15.71 15.47
C TYR A 181 16.30 14.46 16.12
N GLY A 182 17.16 13.72 15.40
CA GLY A 182 17.77 12.47 15.89
C GLY A 182 16.74 11.40 16.19
N VAL A 183 15.71 11.27 15.34
CA VAL A 183 14.63 10.29 15.43
C VAL A 183 14.63 9.35 14.24
N ASP A 184 14.04 8.18 14.39
CA ASP A 184 13.88 7.23 13.30
C ASP A 184 12.63 7.52 12.48
N TRP A 185 12.59 7.03 11.24
CA TRP A 185 11.40 7.12 10.40
C TRP A 185 11.11 5.81 9.67
N ILE A 186 9.84 5.59 9.35
CA ILE A 186 9.32 4.37 8.71
C ILE A 186 8.46 4.80 7.52
N VAL A 187 8.61 4.11 6.40
CA VAL A 187 7.81 4.38 5.21
C VAL A 187 7.11 3.12 4.69
N ASP A 188 5.81 3.25 4.42
CA ASP A 188 5.04 2.26 3.67
C ASP A 188 5.13 2.58 2.17
N GLU A 189 5.81 1.72 1.41
CA GLU A 189 5.97 1.81 -0.04
C GLU A 189 5.00 0.89 -0.80
N ALA A 190 3.87 0.55 -0.20
CA ALA A 190 2.90 -0.36 -0.81
C ALA A 190 2.42 0.10 -2.21
N HIS A 191 2.34 1.41 -2.46
CA HIS A 191 1.91 1.98 -3.73
C HIS A 191 3.07 2.43 -4.64
N THR A 192 4.31 2.31 -4.20
CA THR A 192 5.50 2.69 -5.00
C THR A 192 6.45 1.53 -5.27
N GLY A 193 6.37 0.46 -4.49
CA GLY A 193 7.16 -0.75 -4.72
C GLY A 193 6.97 -1.29 -6.14
N GLY A 194 8.06 -1.50 -6.86
CA GLY A 194 8.06 -1.94 -8.25
C GLY A 194 7.77 -0.87 -9.32
N LEU A 195 7.41 0.36 -8.94
CA LEU A 195 7.09 1.44 -9.90
C LEU A 195 8.29 2.32 -10.24
N PHE A 196 9.25 2.44 -9.36
CA PHE A 196 10.38 3.37 -9.47
C PHE A 196 11.72 2.61 -9.36
N GLY A 197 12.16 2.03 -10.49
CA GLY A 197 13.37 1.21 -10.51
C GLY A 197 13.21 -0.11 -9.72
N LYS A 198 14.33 -0.72 -9.35
CA LYS A 198 14.35 -1.99 -8.59
C LYS A 198 14.39 -1.80 -7.07
N GLY A 199 15.01 -0.72 -6.59
CA GLY A 199 15.19 -0.44 -5.15
C GLY A 199 14.10 0.43 -4.53
N GLY A 200 13.00 0.70 -5.26
CA GLY A 200 11.82 1.43 -4.79
C GLY A 200 11.99 2.95 -4.75
N TYR A 201 11.06 3.62 -4.09
CA TYR A 201 10.94 5.08 -4.19
C TYR A 201 12.03 5.84 -3.43
N CYS A 202 12.52 5.29 -2.31
CA CYS A 202 13.65 5.90 -1.60
C CYS A 202 14.93 5.95 -2.44
N GLU A 203 15.25 4.85 -3.16
CA GLU A 203 16.39 4.83 -4.09
C GLU A 203 16.18 5.81 -5.25
N TYR A 204 15.00 5.79 -5.87
CA TYR A 204 14.64 6.71 -6.95
C TYR A 204 14.83 8.18 -6.55
N LEU A 205 14.49 8.54 -5.32
CA LEU A 205 14.71 9.87 -4.79
C LEU A 205 16.13 10.14 -4.33
N SER A 206 17.03 9.15 -4.34
CA SER A 206 18.39 9.25 -3.82
C SER A 206 18.43 9.74 -2.36
N ILE A 207 17.64 9.13 -1.51
CA ILE A 207 17.59 9.47 -0.08
C ILE A 207 18.81 8.85 0.61
N GLU A 208 19.70 9.68 1.14
CA GLU A 208 20.93 9.24 1.81
C GLU A 208 20.67 8.59 3.18
N SER A 209 19.76 9.17 3.97
CA SER A 209 19.35 8.62 5.26
C SER A 209 18.12 7.73 5.10
N LEU A 210 18.35 6.44 4.88
CA LEU A 210 17.27 5.46 4.71
C LEU A 210 16.39 5.35 5.97
N PRO A 211 15.09 5.05 5.80
CA PRO A 211 14.21 4.74 6.93
C PRO A 211 14.68 3.49 7.67
N ILE A 212 14.42 3.45 8.98
CA ILE A 212 14.76 2.27 9.79
C ILE A 212 14.00 1.02 9.34
N ALA A 213 12.79 1.21 8.79
CA ALA A 213 12.03 0.13 8.15
C ALA A 213 11.25 0.64 6.95
N ARG A 214 11.18 -0.19 5.91
CA ARG A 214 10.34 0.00 4.72
C ARG A 214 9.39 -1.17 4.58
N ILE A 215 8.15 -0.90 4.22
CA ILE A 215 7.15 -1.93 3.95
C ILE A 215 6.84 -1.92 2.45
N VAL A 216 7.01 -3.06 1.79
CA VAL A 216 6.71 -3.23 0.37
C VAL A 216 5.73 -4.39 0.21
N THR A 217 4.61 -4.15 -0.48
CA THR A 217 3.61 -5.19 -0.77
C THR A 217 3.74 -5.73 -2.18
N PHE A 218 3.43 -7.00 -2.34
CA PHE A 218 3.45 -7.69 -3.64
C PHE A 218 2.07 -7.77 -4.30
N GLY A 219 1.01 -7.39 -3.57
CA GLY A 219 -0.38 -7.44 -4.04
C GLY A 219 -0.80 -6.27 -4.95
N LYS A 220 0.14 -5.41 -5.39
CA LYS A 220 -0.14 -4.26 -6.24
C LYS A 220 0.69 -4.32 -7.52
N ALA A 221 1.70 -3.48 -7.70
CA ALA A 221 2.50 -3.44 -8.92
C ALA A 221 3.14 -4.78 -9.30
N TYR A 222 3.43 -5.63 -8.34
CA TYR A 222 3.99 -6.97 -8.58
C TYR A 222 2.94 -8.05 -8.92
N GLY A 223 1.64 -7.74 -8.88
CA GLY A 223 0.56 -8.64 -9.30
C GLY A 223 0.53 -10.00 -8.61
N SER A 224 0.90 -10.07 -7.31
CA SER A 224 0.96 -11.29 -6.53
C SER A 224 0.30 -11.07 -5.15
N SER A 225 0.77 -11.70 -4.09
CA SER A 225 0.33 -11.44 -2.72
C SER A 225 1.52 -11.51 -1.74
N GLY A 226 1.31 -11.05 -0.49
CA GLY A 226 2.38 -10.96 0.48
C GLY A 226 2.98 -9.55 0.58
N ALA A 227 3.95 -9.41 1.47
CA ALA A 227 4.71 -8.19 1.70
C ALA A 227 6.02 -8.49 2.40
N CYS A 228 7.00 -7.60 2.28
CA CYS A 228 8.20 -7.63 3.10
C CYS A 228 8.31 -6.38 3.97
N VAL A 229 8.82 -6.59 5.19
CA VAL A 229 9.47 -5.56 5.98
C VAL A 229 10.96 -5.63 5.70
N LEU A 230 11.55 -4.51 5.30
CA LEU A 230 12.97 -4.32 5.02
C LEU A 230 13.58 -3.50 6.15
N SER A 231 14.70 -3.93 6.74
CA SER A 231 15.33 -3.24 7.87
C SER A 231 16.76 -3.74 8.11
N SER A 232 17.35 -3.36 9.26
CA SER A 232 18.55 -4.00 9.77
C SER A 232 18.28 -5.44 10.23
N GLN A 233 19.31 -6.27 10.26
CA GLN A 233 19.18 -7.63 10.76
C GLN A 233 18.62 -7.67 12.19
N LEU A 234 19.04 -6.74 13.05
CA LEU A 234 18.58 -6.65 14.44
C LEU A 234 17.05 -6.43 14.53
N VAL A 235 16.49 -5.54 13.71
CA VAL A 235 15.03 -5.29 13.68
C VAL A 235 14.31 -6.52 13.14
N ILE A 236 14.84 -7.19 12.12
CA ILE A 236 14.24 -8.41 11.58
C ILE A 236 14.26 -9.54 12.62
N ASP A 237 15.36 -9.74 13.33
CA ASP A 237 15.44 -10.72 14.43
C ASP A 237 14.44 -10.40 15.54
N TYR A 238 14.25 -9.11 15.85
CA TYR A 238 13.24 -8.67 16.80
C TYR A 238 11.82 -9.02 16.32
N LEU A 239 11.49 -8.76 15.04
CA LEU A 239 10.19 -9.09 14.48
C LEU A 239 9.93 -10.61 14.44
N ILE A 240 10.92 -11.43 14.14
CA ILE A 240 10.83 -12.89 14.19
C ILE A 240 10.40 -13.37 15.60
N ASN A 241 10.85 -12.68 16.65
CA ASN A 241 10.57 -13.06 18.03
C ASN A 241 9.32 -12.42 18.65
N PHE A 242 8.89 -11.25 18.17
CA PHE A 242 7.85 -10.45 18.82
C PHE A 242 6.68 -10.06 17.91
N SER A 243 6.79 -10.20 16.60
CA SER A 243 5.70 -9.91 15.67
C SER A 243 4.65 -11.03 15.66
N ARG A 244 3.56 -10.85 16.40
CA ARG A 244 2.49 -11.84 16.50
C ARG A 244 1.88 -12.24 15.14
N PRO A 245 1.60 -11.31 14.19
CA PRO A 245 1.15 -11.66 12.85
C PRO A 245 2.13 -12.51 12.03
N PHE A 246 3.42 -12.50 12.35
CA PHE A 246 4.42 -13.38 11.76
C PHE A 246 4.45 -14.75 12.46
N ILE A 247 4.54 -14.74 13.79
CA ILE A 247 4.74 -15.94 14.63
C ILE A 247 3.56 -16.92 14.48
N TYR A 248 2.31 -16.41 14.50
CA TYR A 248 1.10 -17.20 14.63
C TYR A 248 0.33 -17.37 13.31
N THR A 249 0.97 -17.11 12.16
CA THR A 249 0.37 -17.26 10.84
C THR A 249 1.08 -18.38 10.06
N THR A 250 0.32 -19.21 9.35
CA THR A 250 0.87 -20.19 8.42
C THR A 250 1.70 -19.48 7.36
N ALA A 251 2.86 -20.03 7.03
CA ALA A 251 3.76 -19.48 6.01
C ALA A 251 3.12 -19.48 4.61
N LEU A 252 3.61 -18.64 3.71
CA LEU A 252 3.27 -18.71 2.29
C LEU A 252 3.71 -20.03 1.69
N SER A 253 3.00 -20.54 0.70
CA SER A 253 3.36 -21.80 0.04
C SER A 253 4.65 -21.66 -0.76
N LEU A 254 5.37 -22.76 -0.94
CA LEU A 254 6.59 -22.78 -1.73
C LEU A 254 6.36 -22.30 -3.17
N ASN A 255 5.25 -22.70 -3.79
CA ASN A 255 4.91 -22.26 -5.14
C ASN A 255 4.71 -20.75 -5.20
N HIS A 256 4.09 -20.17 -4.16
CA HIS A 256 3.89 -18.75 -4.08
C HIS A 256 5.22 -17.98 -3.92
N VAL A 257 6.14 -18.50 -3.09
CA VAL A 257 7.48 -17.88 -2.92
C VAL A 257 8.28 -17.94 -4.23
N LYS A 258 8.19 -19.03 -5.00
CA LYS A 258 8.81 -19.12 -6.34
C LYS A 258 8.19 -18.14 -7.34
N GLU A 259 6.88 -17.97 -7.31
CA GLU A 259 6.19 -16.94 -8.10
C GLU A 259 6.69 -15.54 -7.74
N LEU A 260 6.82 -15.24 -6.45
CA LEU A 260 7.39 -13.99 -5.99
C LEU A 260 8.83 -13.79 -6.48
N GLU A 261 9.67 -14.81 -6.39
CA GLU A 261 11.06 -14.72 -6.86
C GLU A 261 11.10 -14.38 -8.35
N GLU A 262 10.28 -15.01 -9.18
CA GLU A 262 10.19 -14.73 -10.61
C GLU A 262 9.69 -13.30 -10.90
N LYS A 263 8.56 -12.89 -10.30
CA LYS A 263 7.93 -11.59 -10.56
C LYS A 263 8.71 -10.42 -9.96
N VAL A 264 9.29 -10.60 -8.77
CA VAL A 264 9.87 -9.48 -7.99
C VAL A 264 11.37 -9.36 -8.22
N ILE A 265 12.08 -10.49 -8.29
CA ILE A 265 13.55 -10.48 -8.37
C ILE A 265 14.03 -10.55 -9.82
N HIS A 266 13.45 -11.49 -10.61
CA HIS A 266 13.97 -11.83 -11.94
C HIS A 266 13.33 -11.05 -13.07
N SER A 267 12.12 -10.49 -12.89
CA SER A 267 11.47 -9.70 -13.93
C SER A 267 12.19 -8.39 -14.23
N ASP A 268 12.30 -8.07 -15.52
CA ASP A 268 12.61 -6.70 -15.95
C ASP A 268 11.33 -5.90 -16.09
N LEU A 269 11.13 -4.96 -15.17
CA LEU A 269 9.94 -4.12 -15.11
C LEU A 269 10.08 -2.81 -15.90
N SER A 270 11.26 -2.51 -16.46
CA SER A 270 11.58 -1.19 -17.03
C SER A 270 10.62 -0.78 -18.14
N GLN A 271 10.30 -1.69 -19.07
CA GLN A 271 9.37 -1.41 -20.15
C GLN A 271 7.94 -1.12 -19.63
N ARG A 272 7.48 -1.89 -18.64
CA ARG A 272 6.15 -1.69 -18.02
C ARG A 272 6.09 -0.40 -17.22
N GLN A 273 7.15 -0.08 -16.50
CA GLN A 273 7.29 1.20 -15.78
C GLN A 273 7.27 2.39 -16.74
N GLN A 274 7.99 2.31 -17.86
CA GLN A 274 7.97 3.33 -18.89
C GLN A 274 6.56 3.49 -19.49
N GLN A 275 5.93 2.39 -19.90
CA GLN A 275 4.58 2.41 -20.47
C GLN A 275 3.56 3.00 -19.50
N LEU A 276 3.68 2.69 -18.20
CA LEU A 276 2.84 3.30 -17.17
C LEU A 276 3.01 4.82 -17.12
N GLN A 277 4.23 5.33 -17.14
CA GLN A 277 4.49 6.79 -17.11
C GLN A 277 3.99 7.47 -18.39
N GLU A 278 4.10 6.82 -19.55
CA GLU A 278 3.55 7.31 -20.81
C GLU A 278 2.02 7.40 -20.75
N ASN A 279 1.35 6.38 -20.22
CA ASN A 279 -0.10 6.34 -20.05
C ASN A 279 -0.59 7.41 -19.07
N ILE A 280 0.09 7.59 -17.93
CA ILE A 280 -0.20 8.67 -16.96
C ILE A 280 -0.07 10.04 -17.64
N SER A 281 1.04 10.25 -18.35
CA SER A 281 1.30 11.51 -19.06
C SER A 281 0.24 11.79 -20.11
N TYR A 282 -0.16 10.78 -20.88
CA TYR A 282 -1.22 10.87 -21.88
C TYR A 282 -2.56 11.22 -21.23
N PHE A 283 -2.99 10.49 -20.19
CA PHE A 283 -4.23 10.79 -19.47
C PHE A 283 -4.24 12.24 -18.98
N ARG A 284 -3.16 12.70 -18.34
CA ARG A 284 -3.04 14.08 -17.83
C ARG A 284 -3.09 15.13 -18.92
N ALA A 285 -2.48 14.88 -20.07
CA ALA A 285 -2.48 15.80 -21.20
C ALA A 285 -3.88 15.94 -21.85
N GLN A 286 -4.66 14.85 -21.86
CA GLN A 286 -6.01 14.84 -22.42
C GLN A 286 -7.08 15.32 -21.43
N PHE A 287 -6.88 15.13 -20.13
CA PHE A 287 -7.84 15.56 -19.12
C PHE A 287 -7.90 17.08 -19.01
N LYS A 288 -9.03 17.68 -19.40
CA LYS A 288 -9.21 19.16 -19.50
C LYS A 288 -10.01 19.75 -18.34
N GLN A 289 -10.65 18.93 -17.53
CA GLN A 289 -11.48 19.40 -16.44
C GLN A 289 -10.65 19.82 -15.22
N LYS A 290 -11.23 20.65 -14.35
CA LYS A 290 -10.67 20.99 -13.04
C LYS A 290 -11.04 19.92 -12.01
N GLY A 291 -10.31 19.90 -10.87
CA GLY A 291 -10.65 19.03 -9.74
C GLY A 291 -9.70 17.84 -9.54
N MET A 292 -8.72 17.65 -10.43
CA MET A 292 -7.69 16.63 -10.20
C MET A 292 -6.78 17.04 -9.04
N ILE A 293 -6.76 16.22 -7.97
CA ILE A 293 -6.01 16.51 -6.74
C ILE A 293 -4.75 15.67 -6.58
N SER A 294 -4.60 14.60 -7.35
CA SER A 294 -3.43 13.71 -7.31
C SER A 294 -2.18 14.31 -7.94
N ALA A 295 -1.01 13.78 -7.56
CA ALA A 295 0.26 14.15 -8.20
C ALA A 295 0.27 13.78 -9.69
N PRO A 296 0.87 14.61 -10.58
CA PRO A 296 0.87 14.37 -12.02
C PRO A 296 1.51 13.05 -12.47
N THR A 297 2.46 12.54 -11.72
CA THR A 297 3.21 11.30 -12.02
C THR A 297 2.68 10.07 -11.29
N SER A 298 1.61 10.24 -10.50
CA SER A 298 1.00 9.14 -9.76
C SER A 298 0.19 8.22 -10.67
N PRO A 299 0.26 6.89 -10.51
CA PRO A 299 -0.66 5.99 -11.17
C PRO A 299 -2.10 6.11 -10.64
N ILE A 300 -2.26 6.68 -9.46
CA ILE A 300 -3.55 6.94 -8.82
C ILE A 300 -3.96 8.37 -9.18
N GLN A 301 -4.99 8.49 -10.00
CA GLN A 301 -5.55 9.77 -10.40
C GLN A 301 -6.86 9.99 -9.66
N THR A 302 -6.94 11.04 -8.86
CA THR A 302 -8.09 11.31 -7.98
C THR A 302 -8.76 12.62 -8.40
N LEU A 303 -10.01 12.50 -8.86
CA LEU A 303 -10.84 13.62 -9.25
C LEU A 303 -11.81 13.98 -8.12
N HIS A 304 -11.67 15.17 -7.55
CA HIS A 304 -12.55 15.67 -6.49
C HIS A 304 -13.95 15.96 -7.05
N ILE A 305 -15.00 15.43 -6.41
CA ILE A 305 -16.40 15.61 -6.78
C ILE A 305 -17.14 16.40 -5.69
N GLY A 306 -16.89 16.12 -4.39
CA GLY A 306 -17.48 16.81 -3.25
C GLY A 306 -18.92 16.41 -2.91
N ASP A 307 -19.51 15.47 -3.65
CA ASP A 307 -20.86 14.96 -3.43
C ASP A 307 -20.93 13.44 -3.63
N ALA A 308 -21.49 12.73 -2.65
CA ALA A 308 -21.52 11.28 -2.64
C ALA A 308 -22.42 10.69 -3.74
N LEU A 309 -23.56 11.34 -4.02
CA LEU A 309 -24.49 10.88 -5.05
C LEU A 309 -23.89 11.08 -6.43
N ALA A 310 -23.33 12.27 -6.70
CA ALA A 310 -22.67 12.58 -7.96
C ALA A 310 -21.50 11.63 -8.24
N ALA A 311 -20.62 11.37 -7.24
CA ALA A 311 -19.52 10.42 -7.39
C ALA A 311 -20.02 9.00 -7.72
N LYS A 312 -21.09 8.55 -7.06
CA LYS A 312 -21.72 7.26 -7.36
C LYS A 312 -22.34 7.18 -8.74
N LEU A 313 -23.04 8.22 -9.17
CA LEU A 313 -23.65 8.25 -10.50
C LEU A 313 -22.58 8.20 -11.60
N SER A 314 -21.45 8.90 -11.41
CA SER A 314 -20.31 8.82 -12.33
C SER A 314 -19.67 7.41 -12.35
N GLU A 315 -19.48 6.76 -11.20
CA GLU A 315 -19.01 5.36 -11.13
C GLU A 315 -19.96 4.44 -11.90
N GLN A 316 -21.28 4.55 -11.67
CA GLN A 316 -22.29 3.72 -12.33
C GLN A 316 -22.37 3.97 -13.84
N GLU A 317 -22.20 5.21 -14.27
CA GLU A 317 -22.21 5.52 -15.70
C GLU A 317 -21.00 4.94 -16.42
N CYS A 318 -19.81 5.01 -15.81
CA CYS A 318 -18.64 4.30 -16.31
C CYS A 318 -18.88 2.78 -16.36
N GLU A 319 -19.43 2.20 -15.29
CA GLU A 319 -19.67 0.75 -15.20
C GLU A 319 -20.66 0.25 -16.28
N LYS A 320 -21.74 0.99 -16.58
CA LYS A 320 -22.67 0.70 -17.68
C LYS A 320 -22.00 0.66 -19.06
N ASN A 321 -20.91 1.41 -19.21
CA ASN A 321 -20.12 1.47 -20.45
C ASN A 321 -18.90 0.54 -20.42
N GLY A 322 -18.87 -0.44 -19.49
CA GLY A 322 -17.80 -1.42 -19.36
C GLY A 322 -16.48 -0.86 -18.84
N ILE A 323 -16.51 0.29 -18.14
CA ILE A 323 -15.32 0.95 -17.58
C ILE A 323 -15.40 0.89 -16.04
N HIS A 324 -14.39 0.34 -15.40
CA HIS A 324 -14.35 0.22 -13.95
C HIS A 324 -13.47 1.30 -13.32
N ILE A 325 -14.08 2.20 -12.55
CA ILE A 325 -13.43 3.17 -11.67
C ILE A 325 -14.01 3.03 -10.27
N LYS A 326 -13.52 3.82 -9.29
CA LYS A 326 -14.03 3.73 -7.91
C LYS A 326 -14.43 5.08 -7.35
N ALA A 327 -15.70 5.23 -6.95
CA ALA A 327 -16.13 6.32 -6.10
C ALA A 327 -15.63 6.11 -4.67
N ILE A 328 -14.93 7.11 -4.13
CA ILE A 328 -14.44 7.14 -2.76
C ILE A 328 -15.37 8.05 -1.96
N LEU A 329 -16.02 7.46 -0.97
CA LEU A 329 -17.09 8.09 -0.20
C LEU A 329 -16.76 8.12 1.29
N ALA A 330 -17.50 8.91 2.07
CA ALA A 330 -17.46 8.85 3.52
C ALA A 330 -17.85 7.42 4.01
N PRO A 331 -17.23 6.89 5.08
CA PRO A 331 -16.23 7.52 5.97
C PRO A 331 -14.77 7.32 5.52
N THR A 332 -14.51 6.80 4.30
CA THR A 332 -13.14 6.62 3.79
C THR A 332 -12.45 7.96 3.61
N VAL A 333 -13.19 8.95 3.14
CA VAL A 333 -12.82 10.38 3.11
C VAL A 333 -13.85 11.19 3.92
N PRO A 334 -13.51 12.40 4.40
CA PRO A 334 -14.49 13.29 5.02
C PRO A 334 -15.65 13.62 4.06
N LYS A 335 -16.83 13.93 4.63
CA LYS A 335 -17.97 14.44 3.85
C LYS A 335 -17.58 15.76 3.18
N GLY A 336 -17.88 15.88 1.89
CA GLY A 336 -17.47 16.99 1.04
C GLY A 336 -16.12 16.80 0.35
N ALA A 337 -15.40 15.68 0.64
CA ALA A 337 -14.17 15.29 -0.03
C ALA A 337 -14.33 14.04 -0.90
N GLU A 338 -15.58 13.69 -1.23
CA GLU A 338 -15.88 12.56 -2.11
C GLU A 338 -15.23 12.75 -3.48
N SER A 339 -14.72 11.65 -4.05
CA SER A 339 -13.91 11.69 -5.25
C SER A 339 -14.08 10.45 -6.11
N LEU A 340 -13.65 10.53 -7.36
CA LEU A 340 -13.44 9.38 -8.22
C LEU A 340 -11.95 9.01 -8.18
N ARG A 341 -11.65 7.77 -7.83
CA ARG A 341 -10.31 7.19 -7.87
C ARG A 341 -10.16 6.37 -9.14
N ILE A 342 -9.19 6.75 -9.94
CA ILE A 342 -8.86 6.17 -11.23
C ILE A 342 -7.44 5.64 -11.14
N SER A 343 -7.23 4.36 -11.37
CA SER A 343 -5.90 3.76 -11.45
C SER A 343 -5.49 3.65 -12.92
N ILE A 344 -4.36 4.25 -13.27
CA ILE A 344 -3.76 4.09 -14.59
C ILE A 344 -2.79 2.92 -14.53
N HIS A 345 -2.82 2.05 -15.55
CA HIS A 345 -2.00 0.87 -15.64
C HIS A 345 -1.10 0.89 -16.88
N SER A 346 -0.04 0.12 -16.87
CA SER A 346 0.85 -0.03 -18.03
C SER A 346 0.15 -0.68 -19.22
N PHE A 347 -0.86 -1.51 -18.98
CA PHE A 347 -1.61 -2.23 -20.02
C PHE A 347 -2.79 -1.46 -20.59
N ASN A 348 -3.17 -0.31 -20.00
CA ASN A 348 -4.23 0.51 -20.59
C ASN A 348 -3.79 1.06 -21.95
N THR A 349 -4.63 0.89 -22.96
CA THR A 349 -4.40 1.47 -24.28
C THR A 349 -4.86 2.94 -24.32
N ARG A 350 -4.31 3.72 -25.24
CA ARG A 350 -4.77 5.11 -25.46
C ARG A 350 -6.26 5.19 -25.78
N LYS A 351 -6.79 4.22 -26.56
CA LYS A 351 -8.21 4.14 -26.88
C LYS A 351 -9.08 3.95 -25.63
N GLU A 352 -8.65 3.12 -24.70
CA GLU A 352 -9.35 2.91 -23.42
C GLU A 352 -9.30 4.16 -22.53
N ILE A 353 -8.15 4.85 -22.50
CA ILE A 353 -8.01 6.13 -21.80
C ILE A 353 -8.93 7.19 -22.41
N ASP A 354 -8.99 7.30 -23.74
CA ASP A 354 -9.90 8.22 -24.44
C ASP A 354 -11.36 7.89 -24.17
N GLN A 355 -11.70 6.59 -24.10
CA GLN A 355 -13.05 6.13 -23.77
C GLN A 355 -13.39 6.54 -22.32
N LEU A 356 -12.52 6.33 -21.35
CA LEU A 356 -12.72 6.78 -19.97
C LEU A 356 -12.97 8.29 -19.90
N LEU A 357 -12.17 9.09 -20.61
CA LEU A 357 -12.24 10.56 -20.59
C LEU A 357 -13.57 11.12 -21.11
N GLN A 358 -14.37 10.34 -21.85
CA GLN A 358 -15.72 10.74 -22.29
C GLN A 358 -16.75 10.74 -21.16
N PHE A 359 -16.46 10.05 -20.06
CA PHE A 359 -17.37 9.87 -18.91
C PHE A 359 -16.89 10.59 -17.63
N LEU A 360 -15.75 11.25 -17.70
CA LEU A 360 -15.21 12.10 -16.62
C LEU A 360 -15.54 13.61 -16.93
#